data_472b58e9b74b1115ce28dc905e5d91a4
#
_entry.id   472b58e9b74b1115ce28dc905e5d91a4
#
_cell.length_a   1.000
_cell.length_b   1.000
_cell.length_c   1.000
_cell.angle_alpha   90.00
_cell.angle_beta   90.00
_cell.angle_gamma   90.00
#
_symmetry.space_group_name_H-M   'P 1'
#
loop_
_entity.id
_entity.type
_entity.pdbx_description
1 polymer ?
#
loop_
_entity_poly.entity_id
_entity_poly.type
_entity_poly.pdbx_seq_one_letter_code
_entity_poly.pdbx_strand_id
1 'polypeptide(L)'
;GGAIIAEVPETHAIVHKCMVPPDVEGIVVSVVPDGQYHINDTLVVIETTEGERKELSMMQKWPIRVPRPVHHRYSARVPLVTGQRVMDTMFPLAKGGTAAIPGGFGTGKTMSQHQIAKWSDADIIVYIGCGERGNEMTQVLEEFSELVDPRTGNPLMDRTTLIANTSNMPVAAREASIYTGLTLAEYYRDMGYDVAIMADSTSRWAEALRELSGRLEEMPAEEGFPAYLASRLSAFYERAGMMQTLNGAVGSVTIIGAVSPQGGDFSEPVTQNTKRFIRCFWGLDKSLAYARHYPAIHWLTSYSEYLPDLSAWYADNVSPKFVDYRNRLMNILNQENSLMEIVKLIGSDVLPDDQ
;
A
#
# COMPACT_ATOMS: atom_id res chain seq x y z
N GLY A 1 7.97 12.81 -22.67
CA GLY A 1 7.31 12.78 -21.35
C GLY A 1 8.20 12.22 -20.25
N GLY A 2 7.98 12.62 -19.02
CA GLY A 2 8.65 12.09 -17.84
C GLY A 2 10.05 12.60 -17.55
N ALA A 3 10.68 13.35 -18.42
CA ALA A 3 12.02 13.89 -18.20
C ALA A 3 12.04 14.86 -17.01
N ILE A 4 13.06 14.78 -16.18
CA ILE A 4 13.22 15.66 -15.02
C ILE A 4 13.73 17.03 -15.50
N ILE A 5 13.01 18.08 -15.13
CA ILE A 5 13.31 19.47 -15.54
C ILE A 5 13.85 20.32 -14.39
N ALA A 6 13.54 19.95 -13.14
CA ALA A 6 14.01 20.67 -11.96
C ALA A 6 13.99 19.75 -10.74
N GLU A 7 14.76 20.11 -9.73
CA GLU A 7 14.76 19.47 -8.41
C GLU A 7 14.49 20.51 -7.33
N VAL A 8 13.56 20.21 -6.42
CA VAL A 8 13.19 21.09 -5.33
C VAL A 8 13.28 20.33 -4.00
N PRO A 9 14.09 20.79 -3.04
CA PRO A 9 14.08 20.21 -1.70
C PRO A 9 12.70 20.39 -1.07
N GLU A 10 11.97 19.30 -0.85
CA GLU A 10 10.63 19.34 -0.27
C GLU A 10 10.66 19.11 1.25
N THR A 11 11.36 18.06 1.67
CA THR A 11 11.61 17.74 3.07
C THR A 11 13.04 17.21 3.24
N HIS A 12 13.42 16.86 4.48
CA HIS A 12 14.73 16.23 4.73
C HIS A 12 14.87 14.86 4.03
N ALA A 13 13.76 14.19 3.78
CA ALA A 13 13.73 12.85 3.16
C ALA A 13 13.43 12.87 1.67
N ILE A 14 12.84 13.95 1.16
CA ILE A 14 12.26 13.99 -0.19
C ILE A 14 12.83 15.16 -0.99
N VAL A 15 13.35 14.86 -2.17
CA VAL A 15 13.63 15.83 -3.23
C VAL A 15 12.54 15.68 -4.28
N HIS A 16 11.73 16.72 -4.45
CA HIS A 16 10.69 16.76 -5.47
C HIS A 16 11.32 16.98 -6.84
N LYS A 17 11.18 16.01 -7.71
CA LYS A 17 11.66 16.06 -9.09
C LYS A 17 10.53 16.51 -10.00
N CYS A 18 10.59 17.74 -10.46
CA CYS A 18 9.61 18.26 -11.43
C CYS A 18 9.85 17.58 -12.78
N MET A 19 8.80 17.03 -13.36
CA MET A 19 8.90 16.23 -14.60
C MET A 19 8.06 16.84 -15.71
N VAL A 20 8.45 16.58 -16.92
CA VAL A 20 7.60 16.83 -18.10
C VAL A 20 6.35 15.94 -17.99
N PRO A 21 5.14 16.47 -18.17
CA PRO A 21 3.93 15.65 -18.18
C PRO A 21 4.06 14.48 -19.16
N PRO A 22 3.48 13.29 -18.86
CA PRO A 22 3.67 12.08 -19.66
C PRO A 22 3.24 12.21 -21.13
N ASP A 23 2.26 13.05 -21.41
CA ASP A 23 1.68 13.28 -22.74
C ASP A 23 2.36 14.41 -23.53
N VAL A 24 3.43 14.99 -22.99
CA VAL A 24 4.11 16.15 -23.57
C VAL A 24 5.49 15.75 -24.07
N GLU A 25 5.79 16.10 -25.32
CA GLU A 25 7.11 15.90 -25.92
C GLU A 25 7.54 17.14 -26.69
N GLY A 26 8.84 17.40 -26.69
CA GLY A 26 9.39 18.54 -27.41
C GLY A 26 10.86 18.79 -27.11
N ILE A 27 11.35 19.91 -27.64
CA ILE A 27 12.72 20.40 -27.45
C ILE A 27 12.70 21.56 -26.48
N VAL A 28 13.61 21.58 -25.53
CA VAL A 28 13.75 22.68 -24.57
C VAL A 28 14.18 23.95 -25.29
N VAL A 29 13.39 25.01 -25.17
CA VAL A 29 13.66 26.33 -25.74
C VAL A 29 14.32 27.25 -24.72
N SER A 30 13.81 27.22 -23.48
CA SER A 30 14.33 28.05 -22.39
C SER A 30 14.20 27.38 -21.04
N VAL A 31 15.11 27.69 -20.15
CA VAL A 31 15.13 27.23 -18.75
C VAL A 31 15.43 28.44 -17.88
N VAL A 32 14.70 28.60 -16.78
CA VAL A 32 14.97 29.66 -15.80
C VAL A 32 16.25 29.36 -15.00
N PRO A 33 16.97 30.36 -14.50
CA PRO A 33 18.13 30.16 -13.63
C PRO A 33 17.68 29.57 -12.28
N ASP A 34 18.60 28.97 -11.56
CA ASP A 34 18.38 28.51 -10.19
C ASP A 34 17.94 29.67 -9.30
N GLY A 35 16.94 29.42 -8.45
CA GLY A 35 16.38 30.44 -7.59
C GLY A 35 15.10 30.00 -6.91
N GLN A 36 14.35 30.95 -6.40
CA GLN A 36 13.07 30.71 -5.73
C GLN A 36 11.92 31.04 -6.67
N TYR A 37 10.97 30.11 -6.78
CA TYR A 37 9.83 30.19 -7.68
C TYR A 37 8.56 29.72 -6.98
N HIS A 38 7.41 30.23 -7.45
CA HIS A 38 6.11 29.70 -7.05
C HIS A 38 5.77 28.45 -7.88
N ILE A 39 4.89 27.60 -7.37
CA ILE A 39 4.52 26.33 -8.03
C ILE A 39 3.94 26.49 -9.43
N ASN A 40 3.32 27.63 -9.73
CA ASN A 40 2.73 27.93 -11.03
C ASN A 40 3.66 28.72 -11.96
N ASP A 41 4.84 29.11 -11.49
CA ASP A 41 5.78 29.85 -12.32
C ASP A 41 6.32 28.93 -13.43
N THR A 42 6.52 29.51 -14.63
CA THR A 42 7.11 28.78 -15.74
C THR A 42 8.58 28.55 -15.48
N LEU A 43 8.99 27.28 -15.40
CA LEU A 43 10.38 26.88 -15.21
C LEU A 43 11.09 26.57 -16.53
N VAL A 44 10.38 25.89 -17.42
CA VAL A 44 10.90 25.42 -18.70
C VAL A 44 9.87 25.67 -19.79
N VAL A 45 10.32 26.15 -20.95
CA VAL A 45 9.50 26.21 -22.16
C VAL A 45 10.02 25.20 -23.14
N ILE A 46 9.12 24.38 -23.67
CA ILE A 46 9.42 23.41 -24.72
C ILE A 46 8.66 23.77 -25.99
N GLU A 47 9.24 23.39 -27.12
CA GLU A 47 8.58 23.46 -28.43
C GLU A 47 8.27 22.04 -28.89
N THR A 48 7.00 21.77 -29.15
CA THR A 48 6.54 20.46 -29.63
C THR A 48 6.92 20.27 -31.10
N THR A 49 6.81 19.02 -31.60
CA THR A 49 7.06 18.70 -33.02
C THR A 49 6.14 19.45 -33.98
N GLU A 50 5.00 19.94 -33.50
CA GLU A 50 4.04 20.75 -34.26
C GLU A 50 4.35 22.27 -34.21
N GLY A 51 5.40 22.67 -33.51
CA GLY A 51 5.83 24.06 -33.36
C GLY A 51 5.08 24.82 -32.26
N GLU A 52 4.26 24.15 -31.46
CA GLU A 52 3.57 24.74 -30.32
C GLU A 52 4.52 24.89 -29.13
N ARG A 53 4.51 26.05 -28.49
CA ARG A 53 5.27 26.27 -27.26
C ARG A 53 4.41 25.94 -26.04
N LYS A 54 4.96 25.09 -25.15
CA LYS A 54 4.33 24.72 -23.87
C LYS A 54 5.20 25.19 -22.72
N GLU A 55 4.55 25.85 -21.76
CA GLU A 55 5.16 26.28 -20.51
C GLU A 55 4.97 25.23 -19.44
N LEU A 56 6.08 24.80 -18.83
CA LEU A 56 6.09 23.77 -17.79
C LEU A 56 6.44 24.39 -16.44
N SER A 57 5.67 24.05 -15.43
CA SER A 57 5.85 24.48 -14.04
C SER A 57 6.17 23.28 -13.12
N MET A 58 6.25 23.54 -11.81
CA MET A 58 6.40 22.49 -10.80
C MET A 58 5.17 21.59 -10.71
N MET A 59 4.03 22.04 -11.21
CA MET A 59 2.74 21.38 -11.11
C MET A 59 2.34 20.76 -12.44
N GLN A 60 1.70 19.60 -12.37
CA GLN A 60 1.01 18.99 -13.50
C GLN A 60 -0.36 18.46 -13.06
N LYS A 61 -1.30 18.39 -14.00
CA LYS A 61 -2.64 17.83 -13.77
C LYS A 61 -2.69 16.42 -14.35
N TRP A 62 -3.27 15.50 -13.60
CA TRP A 62 -3.45 14.12 -14.04
C TRP A 62 -4.83 13.60 -13.61
N PRO A 63 -5.57 12.90 -14.49
CA PRO A 63 -6.83 12.29 -14.11
C PRO A 63 -6.59 11.12 -13.13
N ILE A 64 -7.16 11.20 -11.95
CA ILE A 64 -6.85 10.27 -10.84
C ILE A 64 -7.25 8.82 -11.11
N ARG A 65 -8.23 8.58 -11.99
CA ARG A 65 -8.70 7.24 -12.33
C ARG A 65 -7.86 6.54 -13.41
N VAL A 66 -6.92 7.25 -14.01
CA VAL A 66 -6.05 6.72 -15.06
C VAL A 66 -4.68 6.46 -14.47
N PRO A 67 -4.15 5.23 -14.58
CA PRO A 67 -2.79 4.95 -14.16
C PRO A 67 -1.78 5.81 -14.92
N ARG A 68 -0.76 6.30 -14.21
CA ARG A 68 0.33 7.03 -14.86
C ARG A 68 1.17 6.07 -15.69
N PRO A 69 1.52 6.42 -16.94
CA PRO A 69 2.24 5.51 -17.83
C PRO A 69 3.67 5.25 -17.34
N VAL A 70 4.15 4.06 -17.64
CA VAL A 70 5.51 3.60 -17.35
C VAL A 70 6.14 3.02 -18.61
N HIS A 71 7.48 2.96 -18.64
CA HIS A 71 8.19 2.37 -19.76
C HIS A 71 8.14 0.83 -19.71
N HIS A 72 8.37 0.25 -18.53
CA HIS A 72 8.41 -1.19 -18.35
C HIS A 72 7.96 -1.57 -16.93
N ARG A 73 7.32 -2.72 -16.81
CA ARG A 73 6.92 -3.31 -15.52
C ARG A 73 7.82 -4.49 -15.21
N TYR A 74 8.51 -4.42 -14.09
CA TYR A 74 9.35 -5.52 -13.62
C TYR A 74 8.55 -6.51 -12.77
N SER A 75 9.01 -7.76 -12.74
CA SER A 75 8.55 -8.72 -11.74
C SER A 75 9.07 -8.35 -10.35
N ALA A 76 8.27 -8.60 -9.33
CA ALA A 76 8.66 -8.35 -7.94
C ALA A 76 9.76 -9.34 -7.51
N ARG A 77 10.93 -8.84 -7.12
CA ARG A 77 12.12 -9.63 -6.76
C ARG A 77 12.80 -9.20 -5.47
N VAL A 78 12.41 -8.06 -4.93
CA VAL A 78 13.00 -7.47 -3.73
C VAL A 78 11.91 -7.36 -2.67
N PRO A 79 12.14 -7.83 -1.43
CA PRO A 79 11.15 -7.69 -0.39
C PRO A 79 11.02 -6.25 0.09
N LEU A 80 9.79 -5.87 0.46
CA LEU A 80 9.56 -4.71 1.32
C LEU A 80 9.74 -5.17 2.76
N VAL A 81 10.80 -4.72 3.40
CA VAL A 81 11.04 -5.02 4.82
C VAL A 81 10.09 -4.16 5.66
N THR A 82 9.19 -4.79 6.39
CA THR A 82 8.16 -4.09 7.18
C THR A 82 8.64 -3.74 8.58
N GLY A 83 9.69 -4.40 9.06
CA GLY A 83 10.17 -4.32 10.42
C GLY A 83 9.43 -5.22 11.42
N GLN A 84 8.41 -5.94 10.97
CA GLN A 84 7.68 -6.93 11.76
C GLN A 84 8.18 -8.34 11.45
N ARG A 85 8.71 -9.05 12.45
CA ARG A 85 9.33 -10.37 12.24
C ARG A 85 8.38 -11.38 11.61
N VAL A 86 7.14 -11.46 12.10
CA VAL A 86 6.16 -12.41 11.58
C VAL A 86 5.84 -12.16 10.11
N MET A 87 5.76 -10.90 9.68
CA MET A 87 5.54 -10.55 8.30
C MET A 87 6.76 -10.87 7.44
N ASP A 88 7.93 -10.38 7.85
CA ASP A 88 9.14 -10.45 7.03
C ASP A 88 9.71 -11.87 6.90
N THR A 89 9.48 -12.72 7.90
CA THR A 89 10.00 -14.11 7.90
C THR A 89 9.00 -15.13 7.37
N MET A 90 7.74 -15.00 7.74
CA MET A 90 6.72 -16.02 7.42
C MET A 90 5.88 -15.63 6.21
N PHE A 91 5.52 -14.35 6.09
CA PHE A 91 4.61 -13.85 5.06
C PHE A 91 5.16 -12.59 4.39
N PRO A 92 6.29 -12.70 3.67
CA PRO A 92 6.96 -11.55 3.11
C PRO A 92 6.16 -10.88 2.00
N LEU A 93 6.28 -9.55 1.94
CA LEU A 93 5.73 -8.71 0.89
C LEU A 93 6.86 -8.22 -0.01
N ALA A 94 6.63 -8.23 -1.30
CA ALA A 94 7.58 -7.68 -2.27
C ALA A 94 7.37 -6.16 -2.45
N LYS A 95 8.44 -5.43 -2.71
CA LYS A 95 8.34 -4.05 -3.23
C LYS A 95 7.60 -4.05 -4.57
N GLY A 96 6.60 -3.20 -4.68
CA GLY A 96 5.69 -3.22 -5.81
C GLY A 96 4.62 -4.30 -5.73
N GLY A 97 4.50 -4.96 -4.60
CA GLY A 97 3.51 -6.00 -4.36
C GLY A 97 2.20 -5.50 -3.77
N THR A 98 1.33 -6.46 -3.50
CA THR A 98 0.00 -6.21 -2.95
C THR A 98 -0.24 -7.04 -1.70
N ALA A 99 -0.74 -6.41 -0.65
CA ALA A 99 -1.08 -7.07 0.60
C ALA A 99 -2.43 -6.60 1.12
N ALA A 100 -3.10 -7.44 1.87
CA ALA A 100 -4.27 -7.08 2.63
C ALA A 100 -4.07 -7.38 4.12
N ILE A 101 -4.58 -6.49 4.96
CA ILE A 101 -4.67 -6.69 6.41
C ILE A 101 -6.16 -6.73 6.79
N PRO A 102 -6.81 -7.87 6.68
CA PRO A 102 -8.18 -7.99 7.15
C PRO A 102 -8.22 -8.23 8.64
N GLY A 103 -9.12 -7.53 9.32
CA GLY A 103 -9.30 -7.69 10.75
C GLY A 103 -10.56 -7.02 11.25
N GLY A 104 -11.23 -7.66 12.20
CA GLY A 104 -12.37 -7.08 12.90
C GLY A 104 -11.95 -5.93 13.82
N PHE A 105 -12.92 -5.32 14.45
CA PHE A 105 -12.68 -4.26 15.42
C PHE A 105 -11.78 -4.74 16.58
N GLY A 106 -10.79 -3.94 16.94
CA GLY A 106 -9.91 -4.22 18.08
C GLY A 106 -8.80 -5.25 17.82
N THR A 107 -8.60 -5.70 16.60
CA THR A 107 -7.52 -6.64 16.24
C THR A 107 -6.16 -5.99 15.98
N GLY A 108 -6.08 -4.67 16.07
CA GLY A 108 -4.82 -3.94 15.88
C GLY A 108 -4.50 -3.62 14.42
N LYS A 109 -5.49 -3.60 13.54
CA LYS A 109 -5.34 -3.31 12.11
C LYS A 109 -4.63 -1.97 11.86
N THR A 110 -5.14 -0.90 12.45
CA THR A 110 -4.57 0.45 12.32
C THR A 110 -3.16 0.53 12.91
N MET A 111 -2.96 -0.06 14.09
CA MET A 111 -1.63 -0.10 14.72
C MET A 111 -0.61 -0.86 13.89
N SER A 112 -1.00 -1.96 13.25
CA SER A 112 -0.13 -2.72 12.35
C SER A 112 0.31 -1.86 11.16
N GLN A 113 -0.60 -1.09 10.57
CA GLN A 113 -0.27 -0.17 9.48
C GLN A 113 0.66 0.96 9.95
N HIS A 114 0.44 1.53 11.12
CA HIS A 114 1.33 2.56 11.67
C HIS A 114 2.74 2.01 11.92
N GLN A 115 2.88 0.81 12.43
CA GLN A 115 4.18 0.17 12.62
C GLN A 115 4.89 -0.10 11.29
N ILE A 116 4.17 -0.55 10.28
CA ILE A 116 4.73 -0.72 8.93
C ILE A 116 5.17 0.63 8.36
N ALA A 117 4.37 1.67 8.52
CA ALA A 117 4.73 3.02 8.07
C ALA A 117 6.04 3.51 8.71
N LYS A 118 6.20 3.30 10.01
CA LYS A 118 7.38 3.73 10.75
C LYS A 118 8.64 2.94 10.39
N TRP A 119 8.53 1.61 10.33
CA TRP A 119 9.69 0.72 10.27
C TRP A 119 9.99 0.16 8.88
N SER A 120 9.09 0.31 7.92
CA SER A 120 9.33 -0.19 6.57
C SER A 120 10.48 0.54 5.89
N ASP A 121 11.09 -0.12 4.93
CA ASP A 121 12.15 0.45 4.10
C ASP A 121 11.64 1.21 2.86
N ALA A 122 10.34 1.51 2.81
CA ALA A 122 9.77 2.41 1.81
C ALA A 122 10.29 3.84 1.99
N ASP A 123 10.53 4.53 0.90
CA ASP A 123 11.01 5.93 0.92
C ASP A 123 9.90 6.89 1.32
N ILE A 124 8.70 6.67 0.81
CA ILE A 124 7.53 7.52 1.00
C ILE A 124 6.33 6.66 1.38
N ILE A 125 5.56 7.17 2.34
CA ILE A 125 4.29 6.58 2.77
C ILE A 125 3.15 7.47 2.28
N VAL A 126 2.16 6.85 1.65
CA VAL A 126 0.87 7.48 1.36
C VAL A 126 -0.19 6.78 2.20
N TYR A 127 -0.66 7.45 3.22
CA TYR A 127 -1.69 6.93 4.11
C TYR A 127 -3.05 7.51 3.70
N ILE A 128 -3.99 6.64 3.36
CA ILE A 128 -5.34 7.00 2.94
C ILE A 128 -6.31 6.57 4.03
N GLY A 129 -6.82 7.53 4.79
CA GLY A 129 -7.97 7.31 5.66
C GLY A 129 -9.25 7.48 4.84
N CYS A 130 -9.89 6.37 4.50
CA CYS A 130 -11.09 6.34 3.68
C CYS A 130 -12.33 6.06 4.54
N GLY A 131 -13.18 7.07 4.73
CA GLY A 131 -14.41 6.95 5.52
C GLY A 131 -14.18 6.76 7.02
N GLU A 132 -13.04 7.17 7.52
CA GLU A 132 -12.71 7.07 8.94
C GLU A 132 -13.42 8.13 9.77
N ARG A 133 -13.54 7.88 11.07
CA ARG A 133 -14.10 8.87 12.00
C ARG A 133 -13.16 10.04 12.15
N GLY A 134 -13.70 11.25 12.30
CA GLY A 134 -12.90 12.47 12.42
C GLY A 134 -11.90 12.44 13.57
N ASN A 135 -12.28 11.89 14.73
CA ASN A 135 -11.39 11.72 15.89
C ASN A 135 -10.26 10.71 15.61
N GLU A 136 -10.53 9.64 14.88
CA GLU A 136 -9.50 8.66 14.47
C GLU A 136 -8.49 9.29 13.52
N MET A 137 -8.95 10.09 12.56
CA MET A 137 -8.07 10.81 11.64
C MET A 137 -7.22 11.87 12.35
N THR A 138 -7.78 12.58 13.33
CA THR A 138 -7.01 13.50 14.16
C THR A 138 -5.91 12.77 14.94
N GLN A 139 -6.24 11.62 15.51
CA GLN A 139 -5.26 10.79 16.22
C GLN A 139 -4.15 10.31 15.29
N VAL A 140 -4.49 9.86 14.08
CA VAL A 140 -3.49 9.46 13.06
C VAL A 140 -2.55 10.63 12.74
N LEU A 141 -3.09 11.82 12.53
CA LEU A 141 -2.29 13.01 12.25
C LEU A 141 -1.33 13.35 13.40
N GLU A 142 -1.83 13.32 14.63
CA GLU A 142 -1.03 13.55 15.84
C GLU A 142 0.09 12.50 15.97
N GLU A 143 -0.24 11.23 15.84
CA GLU A 143 0.72 10.14 15.94
C GLU A 143 1.82 10.23 14.88
N PHE A 144 1.48 10.46 13.61
CA PHE A 144 2.49 10.64 12.56
C PHE A 144 3.33 11.89 12.73
N SER A 145 2.79 12.95 13.34
CA SER A 145 3.55 14.16 13.64
C SER A 145 4.55 13.94 14.80
N GLU A 146 4.22 13.07 15.75
CA GLU A 146 5.06 12.75 16.91
C GLU A 146 6.04 11.59 16.64
N LEU A 147 5.67 10.64 15.77
CA LEU A 147 6.53 9.52 15.42
C LEU A 147 7.80 10.02 14.73
N VAL A 148 8.92 9.49 15.20
CA VAL A 148 10.24 9.79 14.64
C VAL A 148 10.62 8.73 13.62
N ASP A 149 11.03 9.17 12.44
CA ASP A 149 11.61 8.29 11.43
C ASP A 149 12.94 7.73 11.94
N PRO A 150 13.07 6.41 12.12
CA PRO A 150 14.31 5.82 12.63
C PRO A 150 15.52 6.00 11.70
N ARG A 151 15.32 6.35 10.44
CA ARG A 151 16.38 6.57 9.46
C ARG A 151 17.04 7.93 9.60
N THR A 152 16.25 8.97 9.86
CA THR A 152 16.67 10.37 9.80
C THR A 152 16.64 11.07 11.15
N GLY A 153 15.91 10.55 12.12
CA GLY A 153 15.63 11.23 13.39
C GLY A 153 14.62 12.38 13.29
N ASN A 154 14.07 12.62 12.10
CA ASN A 154 13.05 13.64 11.83
C ASN A 154 11.64 13.07 11.96
N PRO A 155 10.59 13.91 12.06
CA PRO A 155 9.21 13.42 12.09
C PRO A 155 8.87 12.53 10.89
N LEU A 156 8.09 11.48 11.13
CA LEU A 156 7.63 10.58 10.09
C LEU A 156 6.82 11.30 9.01
N MET A 157 6.14 12.39 9.37
CA MET A 157 5.39 13.25 8.43
C MET A 157 6.26 13.83 7.31
N ASP A 158 7.57 13.96 7.51
CA ASP A 158 8.47 14.48 6.46
C ASP A 158 8.54 13.57 5.21
N ARG A 159 8.16 12.31 5.35
CA ARG A 159 8.07 11.35 4.24
C ARG A 159 6.67 10.74 4.07
N THR A 160 5.65 11.34 4.65
CA THR A 160 4.30 10.84 4.64
C THR A 160 3.35 11.85 3.98
N THR A 161 2.52 11.36 3.06
CA THR A 161 1.34 12.07 2.57
C THR A 161 0.11 11.45 3.23
N LEU A 162 -0.66 12.28 3.93
CA LEU A 162 -1.88 11.86 4.61
C LEU A 162 -3.10 12.36 3.85
N ILE A 163 -3.95 11.44 3.40
CA ILE A 163 -5.25 11.76 2.80
C ILE A 163 -6.33 11.44 3.83
N ALA A 164 -6.96 12.48 4.34
CA ALA A 164 -7.97 12.38 5.37
C ALA A 164 -9.36 12.53 4.78
N ASN A 165 -10.02 11.41 4.48
CA ASN A 165 -11.42 11.36 4.16
C ASN A 165 -12.21 10.86 5.38
N THR A 166 -13.03 11.74 5.95
CA THR A 166 -13.84 11.41 7.12
C THR A 166 -15.22 10.92 6.74
N SER A 167 -15.86 10.17 7.63
CA SER A 167 -17.16 9.54 7.39
C SER A 167 -18.32 10.52 7.13
N ASN A 168 -18.15 11.78 7.52
CA ASN A 168 -19.15 12.86 7.28
C ASN A 168 -18.99 13.57 5.93
N MET A 169 -17.95 13.25 5.17
CA MET A 169 -17.75 13.80 3.83
C MET A 169 -18.69 13.13 2.80
N PRO A 170 -18.98 13.81 1.68
CA PRO A 170 -19.80 13.22 0.62
C PRO A 170 -19.27 11.89 0.11
N VAL A 171 -20.16 10.98 -0.27
CA VAL A 171 -19.82 9.66 -0.80
C VAL A 171 -18.87 9.72 -2.00
N ALA A 172 -19.09 10.68 -2.90
CA ALA A 172 -18.21 10.86 -4.07
C ALA A 172 -16.77 11.22 -3.66
N ALA A 173 -16.59 12.00 -2.59
CA ALA A 173 -15.26 12.31 -2.06
C ALA A 173 -14.60 11.06 -1.45
N ARG A 174 -15.37 10.21 -0.77
CA ARG A 174 -14.87 8.93 -0.23
C ARG A 174 -14.40 8.01 -1.35
N GLU A 175 -15.18 7.87 -2.38
CA GLU A 175 -14.82 7.05 -3.55
C GLU A 175 -13.57 7.61 -4.25
N ALA A 176 -13.45 8.93 -4.39
CA ALA A 176 -12.32 9.58 -5.04
C ALA A 176 -11.02 9.55 -4.21
N SER A 177 -11.09 9.44 -2.89
CA SER A 177 -9.93 9.49 -1.99
C SER A 177 -8.89 8.41 -2.29
N ILE A 178 -9.34 7.22 -2.64
CA ILE A 178 -8.48 6.08 -3.02
C ILE A 178 -7.67 6.42 -4.28
N TYR A 179 -8.31 6.94 -5.30
CA TYR A 179 -7.64 7.30 -6.56
C TYR A 179 -6.69 8.48 -6.40
N THR A 180 -7.02 9.43 -5.55
CA THR A 180 -6.14 10.55 -5.20
C THR A 180 -4.83 10.04 -4.60
N GLY A 181 -4.93 9.11 -3.64
CA GLY A 181 -3.75 8.49 -3.04
C GLY A 181 -2.92 7.67 -4.03
N LEU A 182 -3.56 6.91 -4.89
CA LEU A 182 -2.88 6.16 -5.94
C LEU A 182 -2.10 7.08 -6.88
N THR A 183 -2.72 8.17 -7.31
CA THR A 183 -2.10 9.11 -8.25
C THR A 183 -0.89 9.81 -7.62
N LEU A 184 -0.98 10.23 -6.36
CA LEU A 184 0.15 10.80 -5.64
C LEU A 184 1.29 9.79 -5.46
N ALA A 185 0.97 8.56 -5.14
CA ALA A 185 1.97 7.50 -5.02
C ALA A 185 2.67 7.22 -6.36
N GLU A 186 1.94 7.15 -7.44
CA GLU A 186 2.51 6.97 -8.79
C GLU A 186 3.35 8.18 -9.22
N TYR A 187 2.99 9.38 -8.83
CA TYR A 187 3.76 10.57 -9.09
C TYR A 187 5.15 10.52 -8.40
N TYR A 188 5.21 10.14 -7.14
CA TYR A 188 6.48 9.94 -6.44
C TYR A 188 7.26 8.73 -6.97
N ARG A 189 6.57 7.67 -7.37
CA ARG A 189 7.22 6.54 -8.05
C ARG A 189 7.94 6.99 -9.32
N ASP A 190 7.33 7.87 -10.10
CA ASP A 190 7.92 8.39 -11.34
C ASP A 190 9.20 9.20 -11.09
N MET A 191 9.39 9.69 -9.87
CA MET A 191 10.66 10.30 -9.42
C MET A 191 11.75 9.26 -9.07
N GLY A 192 11.40 7.98 -9.00
CA GLY A 192 12.31 6.88 -8.63
C GLY A 192 12.22 6.45 -7.17
N TYR A 193 11.21 6.89 -6.42
CA TYR A 193 11.01 6.48 -5.03
C TYR A 193 10.25 5.15 -4.91
N ASP A 194 10.53 4.44 -3.84
CA ASP A 194 9.73 3.30 -3.39
C ASP A 194 8.63 3.80 -2.46
N VAL A 195 7.40 3.74 -2.92
CA VAL A 195 6.22 4.25 -2.21
C VAL A 195 5.40 3.10 -1.67
N ALA A 196 4.98 3.19 -0.43
CA ALA A 196 4.00 2.29 0.17
C ALA A 196 2.69 3.01 0.42
N ILE A 197 1.60 2.47 -0.11
CA ILE A 197 0.24 2.95 0.15
C ILE A 197 -0.36 2.11 1.26
N MET A 198 -0.95 2.79 2.23
CA MET A 198 -1.76 2.19 3.30
C MET A 198 -3.16 2.75 3.21
N ALA A 199 -4.11 1.93 2.79
CA ALA A 199 -5.51 2.31 2.69
C ALA A 199 -6.28 1.76 3.90
N ASP A 200 -6.86 2.62 4.70
CA ASP A 200 -7.68 2.26 5.86
C ASP A 200 -9.05 2.94 5.73
N SER A 201 -10.07 2.27 5.30
CA SER A 201 -10.09 0.89 4.85
C SER A 201 -10.71 0.77 3.47
N THR A 202 -10.35 -0.25 2.73
CA THR A 202 -10.96 -0.55 1.43
C THR A 202 -12.43 -0.98 1.57
N SER A 203 -12.84 -1.47 2.73
CA SER A 203 -14.24 -1.78 3.02
C SER A 203 -15.13 -0.53 2.97
N ARG A 204 -14.64 0.60 3.47
CA ARG A 204 -15.37 1.87 3.39
C ARG A 204 -15.47 2.41 1.97
N TRP A 205 -14.43 2.19 1.17
CA TRP A 205 -14.47 2.48 -0.25
C TRP A 205 -15.50 1.60 -0.98
N ALA A 206 -15.55 0.31 -0.68
CA ALA A 206 -16.56 -0.60 -1.23
C ALA A 206 -17.99 -0.20 -0.83
N GLU A 207 -18.20 0.25 0.40
CA GLU A 207 -19.48 0.80 0.85
C GLU A 207 -19.87 2.06 0.05
N ALA A 208 -18.91 2.91 -0.28
CA ALA A 208 -19.14 4.07 -1.14
C ALA A 208 -19.58 3.65 -2.55
N LEU A 209 -18.95 2.63 -3.12
CA LEU A 209 -19.36 2.07 -4.40
C LEU A 209 -20.77 1.51 -4.35
N ARG A 210 -21.13 0.81 -3.27
CA ARG A 210 -22.48 0.28 -3.04
C ARG A 210 -23.52 1.40 -2.96
N GLU A 211 -23.24 2.46 -2.22
CA GLU A 211 -24.14 3.61 -2.09
C GLU A 211 -24.32 4.35 -3.43
N LEU A 212 -23.24 4.59 -4.17
CA LEU A 212 -23.32 5.23 -5.48
C LEU A 212 -24.11 4.39 -6.48
N SER A 213 -23.86 3.09 -6.54
CA SER A 213 -24.60 2.19 -7.44
C SER A 213 -26.09 2.12 -7.07
N GLY A 214 -26.42 2.16 -5.79
CA GLY A 214 -27.79 2.21 -5.31
C GLY A 214 -28.52 3.49 -5.72
N ARG A 215 -27.85 4.64 -5.66
CA ARG A 215 -28.39 5.92 -6.11
C ARG A 215 -28.58 6.01 -7.62
N LEU A 216 -27.77 5.29 -8.37
CA LEU A 216 -27.87 5.18 -9.83
C LEU A 216 -28.85 4.08 -10.27
N GLU A 217 -29.51 3.42 -9.31
CA GLU A 217 -30.47 2.33 -9.56
C GLU A 217 -29.86 1.17 -10.38
N GLU A 218 -28.57 0.92 -10.22
CA GLU A 218 -27.89 -0.23 -10.82
C GLU A 218 -28.33 -1.52 -10.13
N MET A 219 -28.40 -2.61 -10.88
CA MET A 219 -28.79 -3.91 -10.31
C MET A 219 -27.75 -4.38 -9.29
N PRO A 220 -28.15 -4.63 -8.03
CA PRO A 220 -27.24 -5.09 -7.00
C PRO A 220 -26.81 -6.55 -7.24
N ALA A 221 -25.57 -6.86 -6.89
CA ALA A 221 -25.05 -8.20 -6.79
C ALA A 221 -25.06 -8.68 -5.33
N GLU A 222 -24.11 -9.53 -4.96
CA GLU A 222 -24.00 -10.09 -3.63
C GLU A 222 -23.93 -9.02 -2.53
N GLU A 223 -24.74 -9.16 -1.49
CA GLU A 223 -24.88 -8.22 -0.36
C GLU A 223 -25.12 -6.75 -0.76
N GLY A 224 -25.73 -6.52 -1.90
CA GLY A 224 -26.02 -5.18 -2.40
C GLY A 224 -24.85 -4.44 -3.03
N PHE A 225 -23.68 -5.04 -3.11
CA PHE A 225 -22.54 -4.47 -3.82
C PHE A 225 -22.78 -4.48 -5.35
N PRO A 226 -22.18 -3.53 -6.09
CA PRO A 226 -22.27 -3.55 -7.54
C PRO A 226 -21.57 -4.78 -8.13
N ALA A 227 -22.04 -5.25 -9.29
CA ALA A 227 -21.45 -6.38 -9.99
C ALA A 227 -19.98 -6.13 -10.38
N TYR A 228 -19.58 -4.86 -10.48
CA TYR A 228 -18.21 -4.46 -10.80
C TYR A 228 -17.29 -4.27 -9.59
N LEU A 229 -17.69 -4.69 -8.38
CA LEU A 229 -16.82 -4.59 -7.18
C LEU A 229 -15.48 -5.29 -7.41
N ALA A 230 -15.49 -6.50 -7.94
CA ALA A 230 -14.27 -7.25 -8.23
C ALA A 230 -13.35 -6.52 -9.21
N SER A 231 -13.88 -5.98 -10.30
CA SER A 231 -13.08 -5.26 -11.29
C SER A 231 -12.52 -3.94 -10.74
N ARG A 232 -13.24 -3.26 -9.84
CA ARG A 232 -12.73 -2.05 -9.18
C ARG A 232 -11.60 -2.36 -8.21
N LEU A 233 -11.73 -3.42 -7.42
CA LEU A 233 -10.65 -3.89 -6.54
C LEU A 233 -9.43 -4.35 -7.35
N SER A 234 -9.63 -5.07 -8.43
CA SER A 234 -8.56 -5.47 -9.34
C SER A 234 -7.81 -4.25 -9.89
N ALA A 235 -8.54 -3.26 -10.43
CA ALA A 235 -7.95 -2.04 -10.96
C ALA A 235 -7.16 -1.25 -9.90
N PHE A 236 -7.63 -1.24 -8.66
CA PHE A 236 -6.93 -0.62 -7.54
C PHE A 236 -5.58 -1.31 -7.26
N TYR A 237 -5.58 -2.62 -7.08
CA TYR A 237 -4.37 -3.38 -6.76
C TYR A 237 -3.41 -3.51 -7.94
N GLU A 238 -3.88 -3.50 -9.17
CA GLU A 238 -3.05 -3.52 -10.38
C GLU A 238 -2.18 -2.27 -10.56
N ARG A 239 -2.50 -1.18 -9.89
CA ARG A 239 -1.67 0.02 -9.90
C ARG A 239 -0.37 -0.12 -9.08
N ALA A 240 -0.27 -1.15 -8.26
CA ALA A 240 0.99 -1.53 -7.63
C ALA A 240 1.95 -2.14 -8.65
N GLY A 241 3.22 -1.98 -8.42
CA GLY A 241 4.27 -2.61 -9.22
C GLY A 241 5.62 -1.95 -9.04
N MET A 242 6.66 -2.67 -9.44
CA MET A 242 8.00 -2.14 -9.62
C MET A 242 8.16 -1.77 -11.10
N MET A 243 8.42 -0.51 -11.37
CA MET A 243 8.34 0.05 -12.71
C MET A 243 9.63 0.74 -13.11
N GLN A 244 9.98 0.61 -14.39
CA GLN A 244 10.88 1.58 -15.03
C GLN A 244 10.01 2.75 -15.49
N THR A 245 10.30 3.93 -15.00
CA THR A 245 9.55 5.14 -15.33
C THR A 245 9.92 5.67 -16.72
N LEU A 246 9.16 6.65 -17.21
CA LEU A 246 9.42 7.24 -18.53
C LEU A 246 10.80 7.92 -18.63
N ASN A 247 11.35 8.38 -17.50
CA ASN A 247 12.70 8.97 -17.45
C ASN A 247 13.84 7.94 -17.24
N GLY A 248 13.51 6.66 -17.19
CA GLY A 248 14.48 5.57 -17.01
C GLY A 248 14.80 5.22 -15.56
N ALA A 249 14.27 5.95 -14.58
CA ALA A 249 14.43 5.60 -13.17
C ALA A 249 13.62 4.34 -12.81
N VAL A 250 13.97 3.69 -11.72
CA VAL A 250 13.21 2.56 -11.16
C VAL A 250 12.55 3.03 -9.89
N GLY A 251 11.24 2.90 -9.82
CA GLY A 251 10.43 3.19 -8.65
C GLY A 251 9.37 2.14 -8.44
N SER A 252 8.77 2.11 -7.25
CA SER A 252 7.73 1.13 -6.92
C SER A 252 6.56 1.75 -6.18
N VAL A 253 5.39 1.16 -6.36
CA VAL A 253 4.20 1.37 -5.55
C VAL A 253 3.80 0.04 -4.96
N THR A 254 3.84 -0.06 -3.64
CA THR A 254 3.36 -1.21 -2.88
C THR A 254 2.04 -0.84 -2.22
N ILE A 255 1.01 -1.67 -2.38
CA ILE A 255 -0.31 -1.39 -1.82
C ILE A 255 -0.61 -2.34 -0.67
N ILE A 256 -0.93 -1.78 0.48
CA ILE A 256 -1.37 -2.50 1.67
C ILE A 256 -2.78 -2.00 2.01
N GLY A 257 -3.77 -2.82 1.71
CA GLY A 257 -5.18 -2.50 1.94
C GLY A 257 -5.68 -3.11 3.25
N ALA A 258 -6.16 -2.27 4.16
CA ALA A 258 -6.88 -2.76 5.32
C ALA A 258 -8.32 -3.12 4.91
N VAL A 259 -8.81 -4.23 5.42
CA VAL A 259 -10.18 -4.69 5.23
C VAL A 259 -10.84 -4.81 6.60
N SER A 260 -12.05 -4.30 6.73
CA SER A 260 -12.82 -4.32 7.99
C SER A 260 -14.08 -5.17 7.83
N PRO A 261 -13.96 -6.51 7.83
CA PRO A 261 -15.10 -7.38 7.70
C PRO A 261 -15.97 -7.31 8.96
N GLN A 262 -17.29 -7.26 8.79
CA GLN A 262 -18.22 -7.25 9.91
C GLN A 262 -18.07 -8.53 10.73
N GLY A 263 -17.97 -8.38 12.04
CA GLY A 263 -17.83 -9.51 12.96
C GLY A 263 -16.52 -10.30 12.79
N GLY A 264 -15.60 -9.86 11.97
CA GLY A 264 -14.38 -10.59 11.63
C GLY A 264 -14.60 -11.75 10.65
N ASP A 265 -15.72 -11.76 9.95
CA ASP A 265 -16.08 -12.80 8.98
C ASP A 265 -15.35 -12.54 7.63
N PHE A 266 -14.34 -13.34 7.33
CA PHE A 266 -13.58 -13.24 6.09
C PHE A 266 -14.31 -13.81 4.87
N SER A 267 -15.51 -14.38 5.03
CA SER A 267 -16.31 -14.87 3.91
C SER A 267 -17.14 -13.77 3.22
N GLU A 268 -17.14 -12.56 3.77
CA GLU A 268 -17.86 -11.44 3.19
C GLU A 268 -17.29 -10.99 1.82
N PRO A 269 -18.08 -10.33 0.95
CA PRO A 269 -17.71 -10.10 -0.45
C PRO A 269 -16.42 -9.29 -0.65
N VAL A 270 -16.19 -8.26 0.18
CA VAL A 270 -15.00 -7.40 0.01
C VAL A 270 -13.72 -8.19 0.29
N THR A 271 -13.68 -8.96 1.38
CA THR A 271 -12.54 -9.80 1.72
C THR A 271 -12.32 -10.88 0.69
N GLN A 272 -13.37 -11.56 0.25
CA GLN A 272 -13.26 -12.64 -0.74
C GLN A 272 -12.79 -12.13 -2.10
N ASN A 273 -13.29 -10.99 -2.56
CA ASN A 273 -12.82 -10.39 -3.80
C ASN A 273 -11.38 -9.86 -3.66
N THR A 274 -11.03 -9.28 -2.52
CA THR A 274 -9.67 -8.82 -2.24
C THR A 274 -8.66 -9.96 -2.33
N LYS A 275 -8.96 -11.12 -1.74
CA LYS A 275 -8.10 -12.31 -1.82
C LYS A 275 -7.73 -12.73 -3.23
N ARG A 276 -8.57 -12.45 -4.21
CA ARG A 276 -8.31 -12.80 -5.61
C ARG A 276 -7.20 -11.97 -6.25
N PHE A 277 -6.94 -10.78 -5.75
CA PHE A 277 -6.06 -9.78 -6.38
C PHE A 277 -4.80 -9.48 -5.59
N ILE A 278 -4.77 -9.86 -4.30
CA ILE A 278 -3.57 -9.69 -3.47
C ILE A 278 -2.76 -11.00 -3.43
N ARG A 279 -1.46 -10.86 -3.26
CA ARG A 279 -0.55 -12.00 -3.14
C ARG A 279 -0.02 -12.21 -1.72
N CYS A 280 -0.29 -11.28 -0.83
CA CYS A 280 0.09 -11.37 0.57
C CYS A 280 -1.13 -11.06 1.45
N PHE A 281 -1.42 -11.93 2.40
CA PHE A 281 -2.60 -11.84 3.26
C PHE A 281 -2.18 -11.98 4.72
N TRP A 282 -2.38 -10.93 5.50
CA TRP A 282 -2.07 -10.88 6.92
C TRP A 282 -3.35 -10.85 7.74
N GLY A 283 -3.96 -12.01 7.92
CA GLY A 283 -5.23 -12.14 8.62
C GLY A 283 -5.09 -11.88 10.13
N LEU A 284 -5.77 -10.87 10.63
CA LEU A 284 -5.81 -10.56 12.05
C LEU A 284 -6.92 -11.37 12.73
N ASP A 285 -6.57 -12.01 13.84
CA ASP A 285 -7.44 -12.92 14.58
C ASP A 285 -7.86 -12.33 15.92
N LYS A 286 -9.16 -12.40 16.22
CA LYS A 286 -9.70 -11.92 17.47
C LYS A 286 -9.19 -12.68 18.69
N SER A 287 -9.06 -13.98 18.60
CA SER A 287 -8.62 -14.80 19.73
C SER A 287 -7.17 -14.48 20.13
N LEU A 288 -6.31 -14.23 19.15
CA LEU A 288 -4.94 -13.75 19.39
C LEU A 288 -4.94 -12.37 20.03
N ALA A 289 -5.79 -11.46 19.55
CA ALA A 289 -5.93 -10.12 20.12
C ALA A 289 -6.45 -10.15 21.56
N TYR A 290 -7.43 -10.98 21.89
CA TYR A 290 -7.90 -11.17 23.25
C TYR A 290 -6.84 -11.79 24.17
N ALA A 291 -6.01 -12.68 23.63
CA ALA A 291 -4.84 -13.22 24.35
C ALA A 291 -3.68 -12.22 24.45
N ARG A 292 -3.84 -11.01 23.94
CA ARG A 292 -2.81 -9.97 23.85
C ARG A 292 -1.55 -10.41 23.10
N HIS A 293 -1.72 -11.29 22.13
CA HIS A 293 -0.68 -11.69 21.21
C HIS A 293 -0.67 -10.71 20.03
N TYR A 294 0.27 -9.79 20.02
CA TYR A 294 0.42 -8.79 18.96
C TYR A 294 1.78 -8.91 18.25
N PRO A 295 1.81 -8.68 16.92
CA PRO A 295 0.64 -8.49 16.05
C PRO A 295 -0.23 -9.75 16.01
N ALA A 296 -1.56 -9.57 15.97
CA ALA A 296 -2.54 -10.65 16.03
C ALA A 296 -2.68 -11.40 14.69
N ILE A 297 -1.59 -11.59 13.99
CA ILE A 297 -1.54 -12.25 12.69
C ILE A 297 -1.63 -13.76 12.89
N HIS A 298 -2.68 -14.36 12.35
CA HIS A 298 -2.88 -15.81 12.46
C HIS A 298 -2.07 -16.53 11.39
N TRP A 299 -1.17 -17.40 11.81
CA TRP A 299 -0.23 -18.10 10.93
C TRP A 299 -0.85 -19.17 10.04
N LEU A 300 -2.06 -19.65 10.34
CA LEU A 300 -2.76 -20.64 9.52
C LEU A 300 -3.65 -20.00 8.44
N THR A 301 -4.18 -18.81 8.69
CA THR A 301 -5.03 -18.10 7.74
C THR A 301 -4.27 -17.13 6.85
N SER A 302 -3.10 -16.72 7.29
CA SER A 302 -2.22 -15.81 6.54
C SER A 302 -1.38 -16.56 5.53
N TYR A 303 -1.01 -15.88 4.45
CA TYR A 303 -0.14 -16.45 3.42
C TYR A 303 0.63 -15.36 2.66
N SER A 304 1.68 -15.78 1.99
CA SER A 304 2.40 -14.98 1.01
C SER A 304 2.76 -15.84 -0.19
N GLU A 305 2.37 -15.38 -1.37
CA GLU A 305 2.73 -16.02 -2.63
C GLU A 305 4.04 -15.49 -3.21
N TYR A 306 4.69 -14.53 -2.53
CA TYR A 306 5.94 -13.93 -2.99
C TYR A 306 7.19 -14.74 -2.66
N LEU A 307 7.10 -15.71 -1.77
CA LEU A 307 8.27 -16.43 -1.29
C LEU A 307 9.14 -17.02 -2.42
N PRO A 308 8.58 -17.68 -3.46
CA PRO A 308 9.38 -18.17 -4.58
C PRO A 308 10.11 -17.04 -5.33
N ASP A 309 9.47 -15.90 -5.52
CA ASP A 309 10.04 -14.75 -6.24
C ASP A 309 11.15 -14.05 -5.45
N LEU A 310 11.08 -14.12 -4.11
CA LEU A 310 12.00 -13.48 -3.18
C LEU A 310 13.13 -14.41 -2.69
N SER A 311 13.06 -15.69 -3.00
CA SER A 311 14.00 -16.70 -2.48
C SER A 311 15.45 -16.41 -2.82
N ALA A 312 15.73 -15.96 -4.03
CA ALA A 312 17.08 -15.59 -4.46
C ALA A 312 17.63 -14.41 -3.66
N TRP A 313 16.79 -13.40 -3.43
CA TRP A 313 17.20 -12.24 -2.63
C TRP A 313 17.54 -12.63 -1.19
N TYR A 314 16.74 -13.49 -0.56
CA TYR A 314 17.02 -13.99 0.79
C TYR A 314 18.27 -14.83 0.86
N ALA A 315 18.53 -15.67 -0.15
CA ALA A 315 19.74 -16.47 -0.23
C ALA A 315 21.00 -15.59 -0.32
N ASP A 316 20.93 -14.50 -1.10
CA ASP A 316 22.06 -13.59 -1.31
C ASP A 316 22.26 -12.59 -0.16
N ASN A 317 21.20 -12.14 0.50
CA ASN A 317 21.26 -11.03 1.45
C ASN A 317 21.06 -11.44 2.92
N VAL A 318 20.48 -12.60 3.20
CA VAL A 318 20.22 -13.08 4.55
C VAL A 318 20.92 -14.40 4.81
N SER A 319 20.45 -15.48 4.21
CA SER A 319 21.06 -16.81 4.34
C SER A 319 20.54 -17.73 3.23
N PRO A 320 21.39 -18.59 2.65
CA PRO A 320 20.94 -19.64 1.73
C PRO A 320 19.92 -20.61 2.33
N LYS A 321 19.87 -20.69 3.67
CA LYS A 321 18.95 -21.58 4.41
C LYS A 321 17.66 -20.87 4.87
N PHE A 322 17.46 -19.60 4.53
CA PHE A 322 16.32 -18.80 4.99
C PHE A 322 14.97 -19.48 4.69
N VAL A 323 14.77 -19.89 3.45
CA VAL A 323 13.52 -20.54 3.01
C VAL A 323 13.32 -21.89 3.72
N ASP A 324 14.38 -22.66 3.89
CA ASP A 324 14.31 -23.95 4.61
C ASP A 324 13.91 -23.76 6.07
N TYR A 325 14.49 -22.79 6.76
CA TYR A 325 14.14 -22.48 8.14
C TYR A 325 12.71 -21.95 8.27
N ARG A 326 12.30 -21.09 7.35
CA ARG A 326 10.92 -20.62 7.28
C ARG A 326 9.94 -21.79 7.11
N ASN A 327 10.21 -22.71 6.20
CA ASN A 327 9.34 -23.86 5.95
C ASN A 327 9.29 -24.81 7.16
N ARG A 328 10.42 -25.00 7.85
CA ARG A 328 10.46 -25.78 9.10
C ARG A 328 9.60 -25.13 10.19
N LEU A 329 9.68 -23.82 10.35
CA LEU A 329 8.85 -23.08 11.28
C LEU A 329 7.36 -23.26 10.98
N MET A 330 6.96 -23.13 9.72
CA MET A 330 5.57 -23.34 9.31
C MET A 330 5.09 -24.77 9.56
N ASN A 331 5.94 -25.77 9.32
CA ASN A 331 5.61 -27.16 9.61
C ASN A 331 5.39 -27.40 11.10
N ILE A 332 6.21 -26.83 11.97
CA ILE A 332 6.05 -26.94 13.43
C ILE A 332 4.72 -26.30 13.86
N LEU A 333 4.39 -25.13 13.33
CA LEU A 333 3.13 -24.44 13.65
C LEU A 333 1.90 -25.25 13.17
N ASN A 334 1.98 -25.90 12.00
CA ASN A 334 0.93 -26.78 11.52
C ASN A 334 0.77 -28.04 12.39
N GLN A 335 1.87 -28.65 12.82
CA GLN A 335 1.86 -29.78 13.73
C GLN A 335 1.29 -29.40 15.09
N GLU A 336 1.69 -28.25 15.63
CA GLU A 336 1.16 -27.72 16.90
C GLU A 336 -0.36 -27.56 16.82
N ASN A 337 -0.89 -27.00 15.73
CA ASN A 337 -2.33 -26.84 15.55
C ASN A 337 -3.06 -28.19 15.56
N SER A 338 -2.54 -29.21 14.88
CA SER A 338 -3.12 -30.56 14.87
C SER A 338 -3.11 -31.20 16.26
N LEU A 339 -2.04 -31.00 17.02
CA LEU A 339 -1.91 -31.50 18.39
C LEU A 339 -2.87 -30.78 19.35
N MET A 340 -3.05 -29.46 19.17
CA MET A 340 -3.99 -28.69 19.99
C MET A 340 -5.45 -29.14 19.81
N GLU A 341 -5.83 -29.60 18.63
CA GLU A 341 -7.14 -30.20 18.40
C GLU A 341 -7.31 -31.51 19.22
N ILE A 342 -6.27 -32.32 19.27
CA ILE A 342 -6.27 -33.55 20.10
C ILE A 342 -6.33 -33.19 21.59
N VAL A 343 -5.53 -32.23 22.03
CA VAL A 343 -5.52 -31.75 23.43
C VAL A 343 -6.89 -31.24 23.87
N LYS A 344 -7.61 -30.54 23.02
CA LYS A 344 -8.97 -30.06 23.31
C LYS A 344 -9.96 -31.22 23.53
N LEU A 345 -9.76 -32.35 22.90
CA LEU A 345 -10.66 -33.51 22.98
C LEU A 345 -10.34 -34.43 24.16
N ILE A 346 -9.07 -34.72 24.43
CA ILE A 346 -8.64 -35.75 25.36
C ILE A 346 -7.66 -35.28 26.45
N GLY A 347 -7.26 -34.02 26.43
CA GLY A 347 -6.31 -33.44 27.39
C GLY A 347 -4.85 -33.62 26.99
N SER A 348 -3.97 -32.84 27.61
CA SER A 348 -2.52 -32.81 27.34
C SER A 348 -1.78 -34.07 27.84
N ASP A 349 -2.34 -34.74 28.84
CA ASP A 349 -1.65 -35.87 29.55
C ASP A 349 -1.57 -37.12 28.70
N VAL A 350 -2.24 -37.18 27.57
CA VAL A 350 -2.31 -38.32 26.66
C VAL A 350 -1.27 -38.21 25.52
N LEU A 351 -0.66 -37.05 25.38
CA LEU A 351 0.36 -36.88 24.34
C LEU A 351 1.66 -37.60 24.68
N PRO A 352 2.31 -38.24 23.68
CA PRO A 352 3.68 -38.75 23.84
C PRO A 352 4.67 -37.63 24.19
N ASP A 353 5.78 -37.99 24.81
CA ASP A 353 6.79 -37.02 25.28
C ASP A 353 7.42 -36.17 24.17
N ASP A 354 7.42 -36.69 22.94
CA ASP A 354 7.93 -36.00 21.75
C ASP A 354 6.94 -34.98 21.15
N GLN A 355 5.70 -35.00 21.58
CA GLN A 355 4.61 -34.12 21.15
C GLN A 355 4.27 -33.09 22.21
#